data_8f805542f59665a46351395368cda81b
#
_entry.id   8f805542f59665a46351395368cda81b
#
_cell.length_a   1.000
_cell.length_b   1.000
_cell.length_c   1.000
_cell.angle_alpha   90.00
_cell.angle_beta   90.00
_cell.angle_gamma   90.00
#
_symmetry.space_group_name_H-M   'P 1'
#
loop_
_entity.id
_entity.type
_entity.pdbx_description
1 polymer ?
#
loop_
_entity_poly.entity_id
_entity_poly.type
_entity_poly.pdbx_seq_one_letter_code
_entity_poly.pdbx_strand_id
1 'polypeptide(L)'
;MRREKWLVQAKKADFNALAQKYHINPVTARIIRNRDNITEDDYQNYLYGDETGLHAPWQMKDMEKAVEILITKITEKKHIRIIGDYDIDLSLIHI
;
A
#
# COMPACT_ATOMS: atom_id res chain seq x y z
N MET A 1 -36.27 -5.65 -9.76
CA MET A 1 -34.91 -6.20 -9.78
C MET A 1 -33.94 -5.18 -10.39
N ARG A 2 -32.97 -4.67 -9.65
CA ARG A 2 -31.87 -3.90 -10.27
C ARG A 2 -31.02 -4.89 -11.06
N ARG A 3 -30.91 -4.70 -12.37
CA ARG A 3 -29.97 -5.46 -13.19
C ARG A 3 -28.56 -4.95 -12.86
N GLU A 4 -27.75 -5.78 -12.27
CA GLU A 4 -26.33 -5.51 -12.09
C GLU A 4 -25.64 -5.40 -13.46
N LYS A 5 -24.87 -4.34 -13.65
CA LYS A 5 -24.12 -4.14 -14.88
C LYS A 5 -22.62 -4.27 -14.54
N TRP A 6 -22.05 -5.35 -15.01
CA TRP A 6 -20.61 -5.58 -14.89
C TRP A 6 -19.86 -4.85 -16.01
N LEU A 7 -18.87 -4.09 -15.65
CA LEU A 7 -18.02 -3.36 -16.59
C LEU A 7 -16.58 -3.74 -16.34
N VAL A 8 -15.84 -3.99 -17.43
CA VAL A 8 -14.39 -4.17 -17.35
C VAL A 8 -13.76 -2.80 -17.35
N GLN A 9 -13.05 -2.46 -16.28
CA GLN A 9 -12.27 -1.24 -16.22
C GLN A 9 -11.13 -1.33 -17.24
N ALA A 10 -10.99 -0.34 -18.09
CA ALA A 10 -9.98 -0.32 -19.13
C ALA A 10 -9.35 1.06 -19.26
N LYS A 11 -8.18 1.24 -18.66
CA LYS A 11 -7.26 2.31 -19.06
C LYS A 11 -6.51 1.81 -20.29
N LYS A 12 -6.62 2.53 -21.40
CA LYS A 12 -6.01 2.11 -22.68
C LYS A 12 -4.49 1.98 -22.56
N ALA A 13 -3.96 0.86 -23.00
CA ALA A 13 -2.53 0.60 -23.14
C ALA A 13 -2.32 -0.62 -24.05
N ASP A 14 -1.11 -0.78 -24.58
CA ASP A 14 -0.70 -2.01 -25.22
C ASP A 14 -0.29 -3.04 -24.14
N PHE A 15 -1.24 -3.87 -23.72
CA PHE A 15 -1.03 -4.85 -22.66
C PHE A 15 -0.05 -5.96 -23.04
N ASN A 16 0.09 -6.27 -24.35
CA ASN A 16 1.05 -7.24 -24.82
C ASN A 16 2.48 -6.68 -24.73
N ALA A 17 2.67 -5.43 -25.12
CA ALA A 17 3.97 -4.76 -24.99
C ALA A 17 4.38 -4.64 -23.51
N LEU A 18 3.47 -4.25 -22.63
CA LEU A 18 3.70 -4.21 -21.18
C LEU A 18 4.03 -5.58 -20.60
N ALA A 19 3.30 -6.62 -21.03
CA ALA A 19 3.54 -7.98 -20.60
C ALA A 19 4.95 -8.47 -20.99
N GLN A 20 5.38 -8.19 -22.20
CA GLN A 20 6.73 -8.53 -22.67
C GLN A 20 7.81 -7.74 -21.93
N LYS A 21 7.61 -6.43 -21.75
CA LYS A 21 8.58 -5.55 -21.09
C LYS A 21 8.85 -5.98 -19.63
N TYR A 22 7.82 -6.41 -18.92
CA TYR A 22 7.91 -6.75 -17.49
C TYR A 22 7.87 -8.27 -17.23
N HIS A 23 7.91 -9.10 -18.28
CA HIS A 23 7.85 -10.57 -18.17
C HIS A 23 6.65 -11.08 -17.36
N ILE A 24 5.47 -10.52 -17.60
CA ILE A 24 4.23 -10.87 -16.93
C ILE A 24 3.15 -11.29 -17.93
N ASN A 25 2.05 -11.84 -17.42
CA ASN A 25 0.89 -12.16 -18.24
C ASN A 25 0.16 -10.87 -18.67
N PRO A 26 -0.41 -10.78 -19.89
CA PRO A 26 -1.18 -9.62 -20.33
C PRO A 26 -2.37 -9.27 -19.43
N VAL A 27 -2.97 -10.25 -18.76
CA VAL A 27 -4.04 -10.00 -17.77
C VAL A 27 -3.48 -9.26 -16.56
N THR A 28 -2.32 -9.66 -16.05
CA THR A 28 -1.62 -8.98 -14.97
C THR A 28 -1.23 -7.56 -15.37
N ALA A 29 -0.74 -7.36 -16.60
CA ALA A 29 -0.43 -6.04 -17.14
C ALA A 29 -1.67 -5.12 -17.15
N ARG A 30 -2.84 -5.67 -17.50
CA ARG A 30 -4.12 -4.93 -17.44
C ARG A 30 -4.49 -4.55 -16.02
N ILE A 31 -4.38 -5.46 -15.08
CA ILE A 31 -4.69 -5.21 -13.67
C ILE A 31 -3.82 -4.08 -13.12
N ILE A 32 -2.52 -4.13 -13.36
CA ILE A 32 -1.57 -3.11 -12.89
C ILE A 32 -1.86 -1.76 -13.53
N ARG A 33 -2.09 -1.73 -14.84
CA ARG A 33 -2.41 -0.48 -15.56
C ARG A 33 -3.68 0.18 -15.04
N ASN A 34 -4.63 -0.61 -14.57
CA ASN A 34 -5.90 -0.11 -14.03
C ASN A 34 -5.79 0.36 -12.58
N ARG A 35 -4.69 0.06 -11.88
CA ARG A 35 -4.45 0.57 -10.53
C ARG A 35 -4.29 2.08 -10.53
N ASP A 36 -4.93 2.74 -9.57
CA ASP A 36 -4.70 4.15 -9.33
C ASP A 36 -3.41 4.33 -8.54
N ASN A 37 -2.77 5.49 -8.72
CA ASN A 37 -1.56 5.87 -8.01
C ASN A 37 -0.30 5.04 -8.30
N ILE A 38 -0.31 4.19 -9.31
CA ILE A 38 0.88 3.48 -9.79
C ILE A 38 1.20 4.00 -11.20
N THR A 39 2.37 4.59 -11.36
CA THR A 39 2.88 5.03 -12.64
C THR A 39 3.66 3.92 -13.34
N GLU A 40 3.94 4.07 -14.63
CA GLU A 40 4.72 3.08 -15.36
C GLU A 40 6.14 2.92 -14.80
N ASP A 41 6.71 3.99 -14.24
CA ASP A 41 8.03 3.97 -13.59
C ASP A 41 8.04 3.13 -12.31
N ASP A 42 6.88 3.00 -11.66
CA ASP A 42 6.74 2.21 -10.44
C ASP A 42 6.49 0.72 -10.69
N TYR A 43 6.17 0.32 -11.93
CA TYR A 43 5.77 -1.07 -12.24
C TYR A 43 6.83 -2.09 -11.87
N GLN A 44 8.11 -1.79 -12.11
CA GLN A 44 9.20 -2.70 -11.77
C GLN A 44 9.27 -2.94 -10.27
N ASN A 45 9.19 -1.88 -9.48
CA ASN A 45 9.19 -1.98 -8.01
C ASN A 45 7.92 -2.64 -7.48
N TYR A 46 6.77 -2.35 -8.08
CA TYR A 46 5.49 -2.94 -7.69
C TYR A 46 5.45 -4.47 -7.91
N LEU A 47 6.05 -4.95 -9.01
CA LEU A 47 6.06 -6.36 -9.39
C LEU A 47 7.16 -7.18 -8.70
N TYR A 48 8.35 -6.58 -8.54
CA TYR A 48 9.58 -7.27 -8.16
C TYR A 48 10.34 -6.55 -7.04
N GLY A 49 9.69 -5.56 -6.41
CA GLY A 49 10.27 -4.84 -5.28
C GLY A 49 10.49 -5.74 -4.08
N ASP A 50 11.44 -5.35 -3.28
CA ASP A 50 11.78 -5.98 -2.02
C ASP A 50 11.65 -4.97 -0.86
N GLU A 51 12.10 -5.34 0.32
CA GLU A 51 12.05 -4.51 1.50
C GLU A 51 12.87 -3.21 1.38
N THR A 52 13.82 -3.13 0.43
CA THR A 52 14.61 -1.90 0.21
C THR A 52 13.77 -0.79 -0.41
N GLY A 53 12.64 -1.14 -1.05
CA GLY A 53 11.66 -0.20 -1.59
C GLY A 53 10.69 0.37 -0.55
N LEU A 54 10.75 -0.09 0.70
CA LEU A 54 9.87 0.42 1.76
C LEU A 54 10.30 1.82 2.20
N HIS A 55 9.31 2.67 2.42
CA HIS A 55 9.56 3.98 3.01
C HIS A 55 10.00 3.85 4.46
N ALA A 56 10.97 4.67 4.84
CA ALA A 56 11.38 4.74 6.24
C ALA A 56 10.23 5.27 7.12
N PRO A 57 10.02 4.72 8.34
CA PRO A 57 8.88 5.10 9.19
C PRO A 57 8.79 6.61 9.48
N TRP A 58 9.91 7.31 9.61
CA TRP A 58 9.96 8.76 9.85
C TRP A 58 9.52 9.61 8.65
N GLN A 59 9.38 9.03 7.45
CA GLN A 59 8.78 9.72 6.29
C GLN A 59 7.26 9.84 6.41
N MET A 60 6.65 9.10 7.32
CA MET A 60 5.22 9.21 7.58
C MET A 60 4.92 10.59 8.20
N LYS A 61 3.88 11.23 7.68
CA LYS A 61 3.43 12.52 8.18
C LYS A 61 3.23 12.48 9.69
N ASP A 62 3.73 13.50 10.38
CA ASP A 62 3.64 13.68 11.83
C ASP A 62 4.31 12.57 12.68
N MET A 63 5.13 11.69 12.11
CA MET A 63 5.78 10.61 12.85
C MET A 63 6.70 11.13 13.96
N GLU A 64 7.56 12.09 13.67
CA GLU A 64 8.46 12.69 14.68
C GLU A 64 7.68 13.26 15.87
N LYS A 65 6.63 14.04 15.56
CA LYS A 65 5.77 14.63 16.58
C LYS A 65 5.06 13.56 17.43
N ALA A 66 4.58 12.50 16.80
CA ALA A 66 3.95 11.39 17.50
C ALA A 66 4.93 10.69 18.45
N VAL A 67 6.15 10.46 18.00
CA VAL A 67 7.22 9.84 18.81
C VAL A 67 7.60 10.74 19.99
N GLU A 68 7.79 12.03 19.79
CA GLU A 68 8.10 12.99 20.87
C GLU A 68 7.01 13.01 21.93
N ILE A 69 5.74 13.07 21.53
CA ILE A 69 4.59 13.02 22.45
C ILE A 69 4.60 11.71 23.23
N LEU A 70 4.79 10.59 22.54
CA LEU A 70 4.79 9.27 23.16
C LEU A 70 5.91 9.14 24.21
N ILE A 71 7.14 9.52 23.86
CA ILE A 71 8.28 9.50 24.78
C ILE A 71 8.02 10.38 26.00
N THR A 72 7.49 11.58 25.79
CA THR A 72 7.16 12.50 26.89
C THR A 72 6.14 11.86 27.84
N LYS A 73 5.07 11.24 27.31
CA LYS A 73 4.04 10.61 28.13
C LYS A 73 4.53 9.38 28.87
N ILE A 74 5.42 8.60 28.27
CA ILE A 74 6.10 7.48 28.95
C ILE A 74 6.96 8.00 30.12
N THR A 75 7.76 9.02 29.86
CA THR A 75 8.64 9.62 30.88
C THR A 75 7.83 10.21 32.05
N GLU A 76 6.70 10.86 31.77
CA GLU A 76 5.78 11.38 32.77
C GLU A 76 4.95 10.29 33.47
N LYS A 77 5.13 9.02 33.13
CA LYS A 77 4.33 7.87 33.63
C LYS A 77 2.83 8.05 33.45
N LYS A 78 2.40 8.68 32.35
CA LYS A 78 0.99 8.85 32.01
C LYS A 78 0.39 7.55 31.45
N HIS A 79 -0.90 7.39 31.66
CA HIS A 79 -1.64 6.29 31.03
C HIS A 79 -1.70 6.52 29.52
N ILE A 80 -1.28 5.48 28.76
CA ILE A 80 -1.38 5.43 27.32
C ILE A 80 -2.40 4.38 26.95
N ARG A 81 -3.37 4.73 26.12
CA ARG A 81 -4.36 3.80 25.59
C ARG A 81 -4.16 3.67 24.10
N ILE A 82 -3.96 2.45 23.64
CA ILE A 82 -3.88 2.12 22.22
C ILE A 82 -5.27 1.64 21.80
N ILE A 83 -5.83 2.32 20.80
CA ILE A 83 -7.13 1.97 20.22
C ILE A 83 -6.85 1.54 18.78
N GLY A 84 -7.21 0.32 18.47
CA GLY A 84 -7.05 -0.25 17.15
C GLY A 84 -8.35 -0.90 16.67
N ASP A 85 -8.44 -1.13 15.39
CA ASP A 85 -9.49 -1.96 14.81
C ASP A 85 -9.14 -3.44 15.00
N TYR A 86 -10.14 -4.32 15.03
CA TYR A 86 -9.94 -5.77 15.21
C TYR A 86 -9.52 -6.49 13.91
N ASP A 87 -8.86 -5.81 13.03
CA ASP A 87 -8.34 -6.40 11.80
C ASP A 87 -7.18 -7.36 12.10
N ILE A 88 -6.98 -8.32 11.20
CA ILE A 88 -5.96 -9.36 11.36
C ILE A 88 -4.56 -8.78 11.53
N ASP A 89 -4.29 -7.64 10.91
CA ASP A 89 -3.02 -6.92 11.01
C ASP A 89 -2.74 -6.44 12.44
N LEU A 90 -3.77 -6.15 13.22
CA LEU A 90 -3.65 -5.75 14.63
C LEU A 90 -3.40 -6.92 15.57
N SER A 91 -3.73 -8.13 15.18
CA SER A 91 -3.45 -9.32 16.00
C SER A 91 -1.94 -9.56 16.19
N LEU A 92 -1.12 -9.04 15.27
CA LEU A 92 0.33 -9.11 15.36
C LEU A 92 0.95 -8.13 16.36
N ILE A 93 0.21 -7.12 16.80
CA ILE A 93 0.67 -6.12 17.77
C ILE A 93 0.69 -6.70 19.19
N HIS A 94 -0.08 -7.74 19.44
CA HIS A 94 -0.16 -8.39 20.75
C HIS A 94 0.94 -9.41 21.00
N ILE A 95 1.83 -9.63 20.06
CA ILE A 95 3.00 -10.47 20.20
C ILE A 95 4.14 -9.67 20.84
#